data_988ff9ce24e0645ca09e4060c34f85d8
#
_entry.id   988ff9ce24e0645ca09e4060c34f85d8
#
_cell.length_a   1.000
_cell.length_b   1.000
_cell.length_c   1.000
_cell.angle_alpha   90.00
_cell.angle_beta   90.00
_cell.angle_gamma   90.00
#
_symmetry.space_group_name_H-M   'P 1'
#
loop_
_entity.id
_entity.type
_entity.pdbx_description
1 polymer ?
#
loop_
_entity_poly.entity_id
_entity_poly.type
_entity_poly.pdbx_seq_one_letter_code
_entity_poly.pdbx_strand_id
1 'polypeptide(L)'
;IKVKDGKMNFDLKALDIMPGMSYEQKQEGLEFILPGIHNVSNSIAASAVSCYLGLGCKDIARGLTTFKGIKRRFDVHLSTSKVAYVDDYAHHPEEVSATIGAAIQLFPKRDLTIVFQPHLFSRTQDFANEFASSLVGANDLILLDIYPAREKPITGVDSQMLLDLCTNPIKEVCSKEELLAVLKNKELDVLLTLGAGDIGTLVEPIKHLLN
;
A
#
# COMPACT_ATOMS: atom_id res chain seq x y z
N ILE A 1 -17.09 -10.95 -2.53
CA ILE A 1 -15.95 -10.21 -3.11
C ILE A 1 -15.14 -11.19 -3.94
N LYS A 2 -14.76 -10.83 -5.15
CA LYS A 2 -13.89 -11.63 -6.04
C LYS A 2 -12.83 -10.71 -6.64
N VAL A 3 -11.63 -11.24 -6.85
CA VAL A 3 -10.59 -10.56 -7.63
C VAL A 3 -10.63 -11.08 -9.06
N LYS A 4 -10.76 -10.20 -10.03
CA LYS A 4 -10.75 -10.54 -11.45
C LYS A 4 -9.98 -9.47 -12.22
N ASP A 5 -8.96 -9.90 -12.99
CA ASP A 5 -8.12 -9.02 -13.81
C ASP A 5 -7.52 -7.85 -12.99
N GLY A 6 -7.04 -8.13 -11.76
CA GLY A 6 -6.47 -7.13 -10.85
C GLY A 6 -7.46 -6.15 -10.22
N LYS A 7 -8.77 -6.29 -10.51
CA LYS A 7 -9.83 -5.45 -9.94
C LYS A 7 -10.61 -6.20 -8.88
N MET A 8 -11.09 -5.46 -7.89
CA MET A 8 -12.01 -5.98 -6.89
C MET A 8 -13.44 -5.94 -7.44
N ASN A 9 -14.11 -7.09 -7.45
CA ASN A 9 -15.52 -7.20 -7.87
C ASN A 9 -16.37 -7.57 -6.65
N PHE A 10 -17.41 -6.79 -6.37
CA PHE A 10 -18.32 -7.04 -5.25
C PHE A 10 -19.72 -6.48 -5.51
N ASP A 11 -20.65 -6.94 -4.71
CA ASP A 11 -22.02 -6.40 -4.68
C ASP A 11 -22.16 -5.49 -3.47
N LEU A 12 -22.82 -4.36 -3.65
CA LEU A 12 -23.18 -3.43 -2.59
C LEU A 12 -24.67 -3.59 -2.29
N LYS A 13 -25.01 -3.88 -1.03
CA LYS A 13 -26.38 -3.90 -0.53
C LYS A 13 -26.50 -2.94 0.64
N ALA A 14 -27.41 -1.99 0.54
CA ALA A 14 -27.71 -1.03 1.59
C ALA A 14 -29.12 -1.36 2.16
N LEU A 15 -29.17 -1.62 3.48
CA LEU A 15 -30.39 -1.96 4.20
C LEU A 15 -30.52 -1.03 5.41
N ASP A 16 -31.71 -0.44 5.60
CA ASP A 16 -32.13 0.26 6.82
C ASP A 16 -31.05 1.17 7.45
N ILE A 17 -30.38 1.96 6.60
CA ILE A 17 -29.25 2.81 7.01
C ILE A 17 -29.70 3.93 7.96
N MET A 18 -31.00 4.26 7.94
CA MET A 18 -31.59 5.27 8.83
C MET A 18 -32.63 4.65 9.76
N PRO A 19 -32.60 4.93 11.08
CA PRO A 19 -33.62 4.50 11.99
C PRO A 19 -35.04 4.97 11.52
N GLY A 20 -35.95 4.02 11.40
CA GLY A 20 -37.36 4.29 11.02
C GLY A 20 -37.65 4.42 9.52
N MET A 21 -36.67 4.23 8.66
CA MET A 21 -36.85 4.12 7.21
C MET A 21 -36.60 2.71 6.74
N SER A 22 -37.58 2.10 6.09
CA SER A 22 -37.37 0.87 5.31
C SER A 22 -36.65 1.27 4.02
N TYR A 23 -35.40 0.94 3.92
CA TYR A 23 -34.54 1.30 2.78
C TYR A 23 -33.82 0.04 2.30
N GLU A 24 -34.07 -0.36 1.07
CA GLU A 24 -33.32 -1.41 0.43
C GLU A 24 -32.87 -0.97 -0.96
N GLN A 25 -31.58 -0.92 -1.17
CA GLN A 25 -30.99 -0.74 -2.49
C GLN A 25 -29.87 -1.75 -2.71
N LYS A 26 -29.76 -2.24 -3.92
CA LYS A 26 -28.72 -3.19 -4.33
C LYS A 26 -28.07 -2.75 -5.62
N GLN A 27 -26.77 -2.85 -5.67
CA GLN A 27 -25.98 -2.70 -6.89
C GLN A 27 -25.05 -3.92 -6.99
N GLU A 28 -25.19 -4.68 -8.04
CA GLU A 28 -24.39 -5.86 -8.30
C GLU A 28 -23.23 -5.57 -9.26
N GLY A 29 -22.18 -6.39 -9.16
CA GLY A 29 -21.06 -6.39 -10.11
C GLY A 29 -20.28 -5.10 -10.13
N LEU A 30 -20.07 -4.44 -8.98
CA LEU A 30 -19.21 -3.27 -8.89
C LEU A 30 -17.76 -3.65 -9.17
N GLU A 31 -17.14 -3.01 -10.13
CA GLU A 31 -15.70 -3.05 -10.35
C GLU A 31 -15.04 -1.90 -9.61
N PHE A 32 -14.12 -2.22 -8.71
CA PHE A 32 -13.32 -1.25 -7.99
C PHE A 32 -11.85 -1.45 -8.33
N ILE A 33 -11.20 -0.39 -8.83
CA ILE A 33 -9.87 -0.49 -9.41
C ILE A 33 -8.75 -0.59 -8.37
N LEU A 34 -9.01 -0.18 -7.13
CA LEU A 34 -8.00 -0.26 -6.06
C LEU A 34 -7.98 -1.68 -5.50
N PRO A 35 -6.82 -2.38 -5.53
CA PRO A 35 -6.69 -3.73 -5.01
C PRO A 35 -6.68 -3.74 -3.47
N GLY A 36 -6.92 -4.92 -2.90
CA GLY A 36 -6.89 -5.16 -1.46
C GLY A 36 -8.24 -5.05 -0.78
N ILE A 37 -8.49 -5.98 0.14
CA ILE A 37 -9.74 -6.06 0.90
C ILE A 37 -10.00 -4.82 1.76
N HIS A 38 -8.94 -4.18 2.25
CA HIS A 38 -9.03 -2.95 3.03
C HIS A 38 -9.62 -1.79 2.21
N ASN A 39 -9.33 -1.71 0.89
CA ASN A 39 -9.92 -0.71 0.01
C ASN A 39 -11.40 -0.99 -0.25
N VAL A 40 -11.83 -2.26 -0.30
CA VAL A 40 -13.26 -2.62 -0.33
C VAL A 40 -13.92 -2.18 0.98
N SER A 41 -13.31 -2.43 2.14
CA SER A 41 -13.85 -1.98 3.44
C SER A 41 -13.99 -0.46 3.50
N ASN A 42 -12.99 0.29 3.01
CA ASN A 42 -13.05 1.75 2.92
C ASN A 42 -14.19 2.21 1.97
N SER A 43 -14.39 1.51 0.84
CA SER A 43 -15.48 1.82 -0.08
C SER A 43 -16.85 1.57 0.53
N ILE A 44 -16.99 0.53 1.39
CA ILE A 44 -18.24 0.26 2.13
C ILE A 44 -18.51 1.38 3.13
N ALA A 45 -17.51 1.82 3.88
CA ALA A 45 -17.67 2.94 4.81
C ALA A 45 -18.07 4.24 4.10
N ALA A 46 -17.41 4.57 2.98
CA ALA A 46 -17.75 5.71 2.15
C ALA A 46 -19.18 5.60 1.59
N SER A 47 -19.59 4.38 1.17
CA SER A 47 -20.94 4.12 0.68
C SER A 47 -21.99 4.32 1.77
N ALA A 48 -21.73 3.87 3.00
CA ALA A 48 -22.64 4.04 4.12
C ALA A 48 -22.90 5.53 4.42
N VAL A 49 -21.82 6.34 4.46
CA VAL A 49 -21.94 7.79 4.64
C VAL A 49 -22.70 8.44 3.47
N SER A 50 -22.43 8.02 2.24
CA SER A 50 -23.10 8.54 1.06
C SER A 50 -24.59 8.22 1.06
N CYS A 51 -24.97 7.01 1.44
CA CYS A 51 -26.37 6.63 1.61
C CYS A 51 -27.05 7.47 2.73
N TYR A 52 -26.37 7.67 3.85
CA TYR A 52 -26.86 8.51 4.94
C TYR A 52 -27.13 9.95 4.48
N LEU A 53 -26.30 10.47 3.57
CA LEU A 53 -26.48 11.78 2.93
C LEU A 53 -27.53 11.78 1.79
N GLY A 54 -28.21 10.67 1.53
CA GLY A 54 -29.30 10.57 0.58
C GLY A 54 -28.92 10.19 -0.85
N LEU A 55 -27.65 9.77 -1.11
CA LEU A 55 -27.26 9.32 -2.45
C LEU A 55 -27.80 7.91 -2.70
N GLY A 56 -28.27 7.67 -3.94
CA GLY A 56 -28.69 6.34 -4.38
C GLY A 56 -27.52 5.42 -4.74
N CYS A 57 -27.72 4.10 -4.65
CA CYS A 57 -26.67 3.11 -4.95
C CYS A 57 -26.06 3.26 -6.36
N LYS A 58 -26.82 3.72 -7.35
CA LYS A 58 -26.31 3.97 -8.71
C LYS A 58 -25.26 5.08 -8.76
N ASP A 59 -25.47 6.17 -8.00
CA ASP A 59 -24.53 7.28 -7.95
C ASP A 59 -23.28 6.90 -7.17
N ILE A 60 -23.45 6.16 -6.07
CA ILE A 60 -22.34 5.59 -5.28
C ILE A 60 -21.52 4.64 -6.17
N ALA A 61 -22.17 3.73 -6.88
CA ALA A 61 -21.49 2.82 -7.80
C ALA A 61 -20.66 3.57 -8.85
N ARG A 62 -21.24 4.60 -9.46
CA ARG A 62 -20.53 5.46 -10.42
C ARG A 62 -19.32 6.14 -9.77
N GLY A 63 -19.47 6.67 -8.57
CA GLY A 63 -18.39 7.28 -7.80
C GLY A 63 -17.25 6.29 -7.54
N LEU A 64 -17.57 5.07 -7.09
CA LEU A 64 -16.57 4.03 -6.79
C LEU A 64 -15.83 3.56 -8.06
N THR A 65 -16.55 3.33 -9.17
CA THR A 65 -15.93 2.85 -10.42
C THR A 65 -15.08 3.90 -11.14
N THR A 66 -15.34 5.19 -10.89
CA THR A 66 -14.57 6.30 -11.48
C THR A 66 -13.50 6.86 -10.55
N PHE A 67 -13.44 6.39 -9.31
CA PHE A 67 -12.45 6.84 -8.33
C PHE A 67 -11.05 6.40 -8.74
N LYS A 68 -10.14 7.35 -8.91
CA LYS A 68 -8.77 7.09 -9.38
C LYS A 68 -7.75 6.83 -8.27
N GLY A 69 -8.22 6.74 -7.02
CA GLY A 69 -7.33 6.59 -5.87
C GLY A 69 -6.88 7.92 -5.28
N ILE A 70 -5.99 7.83 -4.33
CA ILE A 70 -5.36 8.95 -3.62
C ILE A 70 -3.85 8.77 -3.80
N LYS A 71 -3.12 9.86 -4.04
CA LYS A 71 -1.65 9.83 -4.09
C LYS A 71 -1.09 9.13 -2.86
N ARG A 72 -0.11 8.26 -3.08
CA ARG A 72 0.54 7.49 -2.03
C ARG A 72 -0.41 6.58 -1.24
N ARG A 73 -1.48 6.07 -1.86
CA ARG A 73 -2.38 5.04 -1.33
C ARG A 73 -2.56 3.97 -2.39
N PHE A 74 -1.68 2.99 -2.41
CA PHE A 74 -1.52 2.00 -3.48
C PHE A 74 -1.50 2.67 -4.86
N ASP A 75 -0.64 3.67 -5.00
CA ASP A 75 -0.58 4.55 -6.17
C ASP A 75 0.28 3.88 -7.26
N VAL A 76 -0.37 3.37 -8.30
CA VAL A 76 0.30 2.65 -9.39
C VAL A 76 0.87 3.64 -10.40
N HIS A 77 2.17 3.84 -10.37
CA HIS A 77 2.88 4.77 -11.26
C HIS A 77 3.28 4.16 -12.59
N LEU A 78 3.64 2.88 -12.60
CA LEU A 78 3.97 2.11 -13.80
C LEU A 78 3.34 0.72 -13.70
N SER A 79 2.84 0.20 -14.82
CA SER A 79 2.33 -1.17 -14.92
C SER A 79 2.55 -1.67 -16.34
N THR A 80 3.77 -2.17 -16.59
CA THR A 80 4.18 -2.74 -17.88
C THR A 80 4.48 -4.23 -17.74
N SER A 81 4.71 -4.92 -18.87
CA SER A 81 5.16 -6.32 -18.85
C SER A 81 6.58 -6.48 -18.31
N LYS A 82 7.40 -5.43 -18.30
CA LYS A 82 8.79 -5.44 -17.83
C LYS A 82 8.91 -5.06 -16.37
N VAL A 83 8.25 -3.96 -15.98
CA VAL A 83 8.33 -3.43 -14.63
C VAL A 83 7.00 -2.83 -14.20
N ALA A 84 6.64 -3.03 -12.93
CA ALA A 84 5.56 -2.30 -12.26
C ALA A 84 6.13 -1.50 -11.09
N TYR A 85 5.58 -0.32 -10.85
CA TYR A 85 5.96 0.51 -9.71
C TYR A 85 4.73 1.03 -8.98
N VAL A 86 4.69 0.77 -7.67
CA VAL A 86 3.63 1.18 -6.76
C VAL A 86 4.24 1.95 -5.59
N ASP A 87 3.61 3.05 -5.17
CA ASP A 87 3.97 3.79 -3.96
C ASP A 87 2.81 3.80 -2.97
N ASP A 88 3.12 3.60 -1.67
CA ASP A 88 2.12 3.66 -0.61
C ASP A 88 2.67 4.36 0.64
N TYR A 89 1.77 5.03 1.35
CA TYR A 89 2.05 5.74 2.59
C TYR A 89 2.14 4.81 3.81
N ALA A 90 1.95 3.51 3.64
CA ALA A 90 1.94 2.50 4.69
C ALA A 90 3.18 2.61 5.59
N HIS A 91 2.95 2.76 6.90
CA HIS A 91 3.98 3.01 7.90
C HIS A 91 3.65 2.37 9.28
N HIS A 92 2.63 1.54 9.34
CA HIS A 92 2.30 0.66 10.44
C HIS A 92 2.34 -0.79 9.96
N PRO A 93 2.72 -1.79 10.78
CA PRO A 93 2.87 -3.18 10.32
C PRO A 93 1.64 -3.73 9.59
N GLU A 94 0.44 -3.46 10.09
CA GLU A 94 -0.81 -3.90 9.45
C GLU A 94 -1.01 -3.26 8.06
N GLU A 95 -0.71 -1.97 7.91
CA GLU A 95 -0.77 -1.27 6.63
C GLU A 95 0.25 -1.85 5.65
N VAL A 96 1.49 -2.06 6.10
CA VAL A 96 2.58 -2.65 5.30
C VAL A 96 2.17 -4.03 4.82
N SER A 97 1.68 -4.91 5.71
CA SER A 97 1.22 -6.25 5.36
C SER A 97 0.06 -6.21 4.35
N ALA A 98 -0.92 -5.32 4.55
CA ALA A 98 -2.08 -5.18 3.66
C ALA A 98 -1.66 -4.70 2.26
N THR A 99 -0.72 -3.75 2.18
CA THR A 99 -0.22 -3.23 0.90
C THR A 99 0.62 -4.27 0.15
N ILE A 100 1.48 -5.01 0.84
CA ILE A 100 2.24 -6.12 0.25
C ILE A 100 1.29 -7.21 -0.26
N GLY A 101 0.30 -7.60 0.53
CA GLY A 101 -0.72 -8.56 0.10
C GLY A 101 -1.50 -8.10 -1.14
N ALA A 102 -1.83 -6.81 -1.23
CA ALA A 102 -2.46 -6.23 -2.41
C ALA A 102 -1.53 -6.26 -3.65
N ALA A 103 -0.24 -5.98 -3.48
CA ALA A 103 0.75 -6.05 -4.56
C ALA A 103 0.91 -7.47 -5.08
N ILE A 104 1.02 -8.48 -4.21
CA ILE A 104 1.09 -9.90 -4.59
C ILE A 104 -0.18 -10.33 -5.34
N GLN A 105 -1.35 -9.87 -4.93
CA GLN A 105 -2.61 -10.18 -5.63
C GLN A 105 -2.72 -9.50 -7.00
N LEU A 106 -2.22 -8.28 -7.13
CA LEU A 106 -2.27 -7.54 -8.39
C LEU A 106 -1.23 -8.03 -9.39
N PHE A 107 -0.06 -8.47 -8.93
CA PHE A 107 1.06 -8.92 -9.75
C PHE A 107 1.46 -10.37 -9.42
N PRO A 108 0.57 -11.35 -9.65
CA PRO A 108 0.84 -12.73 -9.28
C PRO A 108 2.04 -13.30 -10.06
N LYS A 109 2.90 -14.04 -9.37
CA LYS A 109 4.11 -14.69 -9.93
C LYS A 109 5.21 -13.73 -10.39
N ARG A 110 5.16 -12.46 -10.01
CA ARG A 110 6.22 -11.50 -10.23
C ARG A 110 7.04 -11.30 -8.95
N ASP A 111 8.34 -11.12 -9.11
CA ASP A 111 9.24 -10.87 -7.99
C ASP A 111 9.04 -9.46 -7.43
N LEU A 112 8.90 -9.38 -6.10
CA LEU A 112 8.59 -8.15 -5.39
C LEU A 112 9.84 -7.61 -4.69
N THR A 113 10.31 -6.45 -5.14
CA THR A 113 11.31 -5.63 -4.44
C THR A 113 10.59 -4.57 -3.62
N ILE A 114 10.86 -4.54 -2.32
CA ILE A 114 10.26 -3.56 -1.40
C ILE A 114 11.35 -2.60 -0.93
N VAL A 115 11.06 -1.31 -1.03
CA VAL A 115 11.81 -0.24 -0.37
C VAL A 115 10.93 0.29 0.76
N PHE A 116 11.35 0.10 2.00
CA PHE A 116 10.61 0.58 3.16
C PHE A 116 11.42 1.61 3.94
N GLN A 117 10.82 2.78 4.19
CA GLN A 117 11.36 3.78 5.11
C GLN A 117 10.61 3.70 6.44
N PRO A 118 11.22 3.18 7.50
CA PRO A 118 10.61 3.22 8.82
C PRO A 118 10.37 4.67 9.26
N HIS A 119 9.29 4.90 9.98
CA HIS A 119 8.88 6.25 10.42
C HIS A 119 8.78 6.29 11.93
N LEU A 120 9.57 7.15 12.57
CA LEU A 120 9.78 7.32 13.99
C LEU A 120 10.62 6.19 14.64
N PHE A 121 11.58 6.61 15.45
CA PHE A 121 12.43 5.68 16.22
C PHE A 121 11.60 4.87 17.23
N SER A 122 10.68 5.55 17.97
CA SER A 122 9.82 4.90 18.95
C SER A 122 8.96 3.82 18.31
N ARG A 123 8.29 4.12 17.19
CA ARG A 123 7.47 3.12 16.48
C ARG A 123 8.28 1.96 15.94
N THR A 124 9.47 2.23 15.39
CA THR A 124 10.34 1.19 14.88
C THR A 124 10.79 0.26 16.00
N GLN A 125 11.07 0.80 17.19
CA GLN A 125 11.43 0.01 18.37
C GLN A 125 10.24 -0.81 18.87
N ASP A 126 9.08 -0.16 19.06
CA ASP A 126 7.90 -0.79 19.66
C ASP A 126 7.31 -1.92 18.81
N PHE A 127 7.43 -1.82 17.48
CA PHE A 127 6.85 -2.76 16.51
C PHE A 127 7.88 -3.47 15.64
N ALA A 128 9.13 -3.63 16.11
CA ALA A 128 10.22 -4.18 15.31
C ALA A 128 9.91 -5.59 14.76
N ASN A 129 9.38 -6.48 15.62
CA ASN A 129 9.03 -7.85 15.23
C ASN A 129 7.84 -7.90 14.28
N GLU A 130 6.85 -7.06 14.51
CA GLU A 130 5.67 -6.94 13.66
C GLU A 130 6.03 -6.40 12.28
N PHE A 131 6.93 -5.40 12.20
CA PHE A 131 7.47 -4.93 10.92
C PHE A 131 8.24 -6.02 10.20
N ALA A 132 9.17 -6.72 10.88
CA ALA A 132 9.90 -7.82 10.27
C ALA A 132 8.96 -8.90 9.71
N SER A 133 7.91 -9.24 10.47
CA SER A 133 6.89 -10.20 10.03
C SER A 133 6.07 -9.69 8.84
N SER A 134 5.74 -8.40 8.80
CA SER A 134 4.96 -7.81 7.70
C SER A 134 5.74 -7.74 6.38
N LEU A 135 7.07 -7.66 6.43
CA LEU A 135 7.96 -7.52 5.26
C LEU A 135 8.36 -8.85 4.61
N VAL A 136 7.97 -10.00 5.17
CA VAL A 136 8.36 -11.35 4.66
C VAL A 136 7.96 -11.59 3.20
N GLY A 137 6.93 -10.90 2.69
CA GLY A 137 6.45 -11.08 1.31
C GLY A 137 7.39 -10.53 0.21
N ALA A 138 8.49 -9.86 0.56
CA ALA A 138 9.46 -9.34 -0.41
C ALA A 138 10.48 -10.42 -0.82
N ASN A 139 10.77 -10.52 -2.12
CA ASN A 139 11.90 -11.29 -2.63
C ASN A 139 13.22 -10.54 -2.36
N ASP A 140 13.19 -9.21 -2.45
CA ASP A 140 14.29 -8.30 -2.19
C ASP A 140 13.80 -7.13 -1.31
N LEU A 141 14.46 -6.90 -0.17
CA LEU A 141 14.08 -5.88 0.81
C LEU A 141 15.18 -4.85 0.96
N ILE A 142 14.83 -3.59 0.75
CA ILE A 142 15.69 -2.44 0.99
C ILE A 142 15.08 -1.60 2.10
N LEU A 143 15.78 -1.42 3.20
CA LEU A 143 15.39 -0.50 4.25
C LEU A 143 16.16 0.81 4.10
N LEU A 144 15.46 1.93 4.11
CA LEU A 144 16.06 3.25 4.22
C LEU A 144 16.29 3.61 5.69
N ASP A 145 17.13 4.62 5.94
CA ASP A 145 17.26 5.19 7.27
C ASP A 145 15.91 5.61 7.84
N ILE A 146 15.75 5.43 9.17
CA ILE A 146 14.53 5.82 9.87
C ILE A 146 14.28 7.31 9.67
N TYR A 147 13.08 7.66 9.20
CA TYR A 147 12.64 9.05 9.15
C TYR A 147 12.24 9.53 10.55
N PRO A 148 13.01 10.45 11.15
CA PRO A 148 12.84 10.81 12.56
C PRO A 148 11.61 11.67 12.84
N ALA A 149 11.09 12.39 11.83
CA ALA A 149 10.09 13.46 11.98
C ALA A 149 10.50 14.46 13.07
N ARG A 150 9.97 14.32 14.29
CA ARG A 150 10.25 15.21 15.42
C ARG A 150 10.99 14.51 16.57
N GLU A 151 11.30 13.24 16.40
CA GLU A 151 11.99 12.45 17.43
C GLU A 151 13.51 12.62 17.35
N LYS A 152 14.13 12.44 18.49
CA LYS A 152 15.59 12.27 18.56
C LYS A 152 15.93 10.79 18.37
N PRO A 153 17.11 10.48 17.80
CA PRO A 153 17.57 9.10 17.71
C PRO A 153 17.55 8.40 19.07
N ILE A 154 17.12 7.14 19.07
CA ILE A 154 17.14 6.25 20.25
C ILE A 154 18.35 5.32 20.08
N THR A 155 19.20 5.23 21.11
CA THR A 155 20.41 4.39 21.08
C THR A 155 20.04 2.94 20.77
N GLY A 156 20.68 2.35 19.76
CA GLY A 156 20.46 0.97 19.35
C GLY A 156 19.21 0.75 18.50
N VAL A 157 18.54 1.82 18.08
CA VAL A 157 17.37 1.77 17.18
C VAL A 157 17.71 2.40 15.85
N ASP A 158 17.90 1.59 14.84
CA ASP A 158 18.18 1.97 13.46
C ASP A 158 17.55 0.95 12.48
N SER A 159 17.71 1.20 11.19
CA SER A 159 17.18 0.31 10.17
C SER A 159 17.96 -1.02 10.09
N GLN A 160 19.23 -1.06 10.52
CA GLN A 160 19.99 -2.29 10.59
C GLN A 160 19.44 -3.23 11.67
N MET A 161 19.06 -2.71 12.83
CA MET A 161 18.40 -3.48 13.90
C MET A 161 17.11 -4.13 13.38
N LEU A 162 16.31 -3.41 12.60
CA LEU A 162 15.11 -3.97 11.98
C LEU A 162 15.45 -5.01 10.91
N LEU A 163 16.45 -4.74 10.06
CA LEU A 163 16.88 -5.65 9.00
C LEU A 163 17.36 -6.99 9.56
N ASP A 164 18.04 -6.97 10.70
CA ASP A 164 18.56 -8.18 11.37
C ASP A 164 17.43 -9.14 11.80
N LEU A 165 16.24 -8.61 12.09
CA LEU A 165 15.03 -9.38 12.38
C LEU A 165 14.34 -9.93 11.13
N CYS A 166 14.58 -9.34 9.96
CA CYS A 166 13.96 -9.75 8.71
C CYS A 166 14.58 -11.06 8.18
N THR A 167 13.76 -11.92 7.58
CA THR A 167 14.18 -13.24 7.03
C THR A 167 14.23 -13.28 5.49
N ASN A 168 14.10 -12.13 4.84
CA ASN A 168 14.10 -12.01 3.39
C ASN A 168 15.40 -12.53 2.77
N PRO A 169 15.36 -13.23 1.62
CA PRO A 169 16.52 -13.87 1.01
C PRO A 169 17.57 -12.86 0.54
N ILE A 170 17.13 -11.72 0.03
CA ILE A 170 17.96 -10.58 -0.36
C ILE A 170 17.49 -9.40 0.48
N LYS A 171 18.41 -8.76 1.19
CA LYS A 171 18.08 -7.63 2.05
C LYS A 171 19.28 -6.73 2.30
N GLU A 172 19.05 -5.42 2.32
CA GLU A 172 20.11 -4.42 2.57
C GLU A 172 19.53 -3.14 3.20
N VAL A 173 20.40 -2.36 3.81
CA VAL A 173 20.12 -0.98 4.23
C VAL A 173 20.87 -0.03 3.31
N CYS A 174 20.23 1.04 2.88
CA CYS A 174 20.92 2.13 2.20
C CYS A 174 20.32 3.49 2.61
N SER A 175 21.09 4.55 2.40
CA SER A 175 20.57 5.91 2.56
C SER A 175 19.58 6.26 1.43
N LYS A 176 18.75 7.26 1.68
CA LYS A 176 17.83 7.79 0.66
C LYS A 176 18.59 8.29 -0.58
N GLU A 177 19.76 8.88 -0.38
CA GLU A 177 20.63 9.41 -1.43
C GLU A 177 21.22 8.32 -2.33
N GLU A 178 21.47 7.15 -1.78
CA GLU A 178 22.03 6.00 -2.49
C GLU A 178 20.98 5.17 -3.22
N LEU A 179 19.70 5.27 -2.84
CA LEU A 179 18.64 4.38 -3.33
C LEU A 179 18.58 4.29 -4.85
N LEU A 180 18.66 5.41 -5.57
CA LEU A 180 18.56 5.38 -7.04
C LEU A 180 19.72 4.62 -7.67
N ALA A 181 20.93 4.71 -7.10
CA ALA A 181 22.10 3.95 -7.56
C ALA A 181 21.93 2.46 -7.26
N VAL A 182 21.39 2.11 -6.10
CA VAL A 182 21.06 0.73 -5.71
C VAL A 182 20.03 0.14 -6.69
N LEU A 183 18.92 0.82 -6.92
CA LEU A 183 17.85 0.35 -7.81
C LEU A 183 18.32 0.18 -9.27
N LYS A 184 19.23 1.07 -9.74
CA LYS A 184 19.77 0.98 -11.10
C LYS A 184 20.54 -0.31 -11.37
N ASN A 185 21.12 -0.91 -10.33
CA ASN A 185 21.91 -2.14 -10.42
C ASN A 185 21.11 -3.41 -10.15
N LYS A 186 19.78 -3.31 -9.99
CA LYS A 186 18.88 -4.44 -9.73
C LYS A 186 18.01 -4.75 -10.96
N GLU A 187 17.69 -6.01 -11.12
CA GLU A 187 16.62 -6.45 -12.02
C GLU A 187 15.29 -6.32 -11.27
N LEU A 188 14.49 -5.32 -11.66
CA LEU A 188 13.23 -5.00 -11.00
C LEU A 188 12.07 -5.55 -11.83
N ASP A 189 11.22 -6.36 -11.19
CA ASP A 189 9.97 -6.85 -11.77
C ASP A 189 8.77 -6.05 -11.21
N VAL A 190 8.56 -6.08 -9.89
CA VAL A 190 7.61 -5.20 -9.18
C VAL A 190 8.38 -4.43 -8.10
N LEU A 191 8.36 -3.12 -8.18
CA LEU A 191 8.90 -2.24 -7.14
C LEU A 191 7.76 -1.66 -6.31
N LEU A 192 7.87 -1.77 -4.98
CA LEU A 192 6.93 -1.19 -4.03
C LEU A 192 7.69 -0.29 -3.06
N THR A 193 7.38 1.01 -3.05
CA THR A 193 7.92 1.95 -2.06
C THR A 193 6.90 2.19 -0.96
N LEU A 194 7.34 2.08 0.31
CA LEU A 194 6.49 2.18 1.50
C LEU A 194 7.07 3.17 2.51
N GLY A 195 6.22 3.99 3.10
CA GLY A 195 6.59 4.85 4.23
C GLY A 195 5.92 6.21 4.23
N ALA A 196 5.75 6.78 5.43
CA ALA A 196 5.15 8.10 5.64
C ALA A 196 6.16 9.25 5.64
N GLY A 197 7.46 8.93 5.52
CA GLY A 197 8.54 9.89 5.53
C GLY A 197 8.80 10.56 4.19
N ASP A 198 10.02 11.03 4.04
CA ASP A 198 10.46 11.76 2.84
C ASP A 198 10.81 10.84 1.65
N ILE A 199 10.65 9.52 1.79
CA ILE A 199 10.69 8.55 0.67
C ILE A 199 9.77 8.98 -0.47
N GLY A 200 8.64 9.63 -0.16
CA GLY A 200 7.72 10.16 -1.17
C GLY A 200 8.36 11.17 -2.14
N THR A 201 9.48 11.80 -1.78
CA THR A 201 10.23 12.69 -2.68
C THR A 201 10.95 11.94 -3.79
N LEU A 202 11.14 10.63 -3.63
CA LEU A 202 11.82 9.77 -4.60
C LEU A 202 10.88 9.18 -5.67
N VAL A 203 9.56 9.38 -5.55
CA VAL A 203 8.57 8.80 -6.48
C VAL A 203 8.86 9.21 -7.92
N GLU A 204 8.99 10.51 -8.19
CA GLU A 204 9.26 10.97 -9.56
C GLU A 204 10.69 10.59 -10.05
N PRO A 205 11.77 10.73 -9.24
CA PRO A 205 13.06 10.19 -9.62
C PRO A 205 13.07 8.70 -9.97
N ILE A 206 12.38 7.86 -9.19
CA ILE A 206 12.24 6.41 -9.46
C ILE A 206 11.48 6.17 -10.77
N LYS A 207 10.37 6.89 -11.02
CA LYS A 207 9.65 6.80 -12.29
C LYS A 207 10.54 7.11 -13.49
N HIS A 208 11.37 8.14 -13.36
CA HIS A 208 12.33 8.48 -14.43
C HIS A 208 13.41 7.41 -14.63
N LEU A 209 13.83 6.73 -13.57
CA LEU A 209 14.78 5.63 -13.63
C LEU A 209 14.21 4.40 -14.35
N LEU A 210 12.91 4.14 -14.18
CA LEU A 210 12.23 2.93 -14.67
C LEU A 210 11.65 3.07 -16.09
N ASN A 211 11.57 4.28 -16.65
CA ASN A 211 11.12 4.58 -18.02
C ASN A 211 12.27 4.58 -19.00
#